data_83e7c899d764057458890de396e677ea
#
_entry.id   83e7c899d764057458890de396e677ea
#
_cell.length_a   1.000
_cell.length_b   1.000
_cell.length_c   1.000
_cell.angle_alpha   90.00
_cell.angle_beta   90.00
_cell.angle_gamma   90.00
#
_symmetry.space_group_name_H-M   'P 1'
#
loop_
_entity.id
_entity.type
_entity.pdbx_description
1 polymer ?
#
loop_
_entity_poly.entity_id
_entity_poly.type
_entity_poly.pdbx_seq_one_letter_code
_entity_poly.pdbx_strand_id
1 'polypeptide(L)'
;MKHKNTTDTGRNTRSYREELVGFLALFVFWMFITASFSLRNIVLGLAASLLVTLVVRYVFRIRLPEDITPLFLLVRFPVFLMVLAWDVIKANINLAYILIRPRLLIDPTIVRFKSELQGDFRNTVLGDSITVTPGTLTLDAQGDELLVHCLTASHKKGLLYDRHCERLVLWLFRQEG
;
A
#
# COMPACT_ATOMS: atom_id res chain seq x y z
N MET A 1 -19.37 -1.61 43.47
CA MET A 1 -19.86 -2.05 42.15
C MET A 1 -20.19 -0.86 41.30
N LYS A 2 -19.30 -0.40 40.43
CA LYS A 2 -19.54 0.47 39.24
C LYS A 2 -18.20 0.89 38.64
N HIS A 3 -17.59 -0.03 37.84
CA HIS A 3 -16.48 0.29 36.96
C HIS A 3 -16.74 -0.42 35.64
N LYS A 4 -17.54 0.21 34.78
CA LYS A 4 -17.69 -0.22 33.41
C LYS A 4 -18.44 0.88 32.65
N ASN A 5 -17.75 1.78 31.95
CA ASN A 5 -18.32 2.55 30.84
C ASN A 5 -17.37 3.59 30.21
N THR A 6 -16.06 3.59 30.50
CA THR A 6 -15.17 4.59 29.88
C THR A 6 -14.40 4.10 28.64
N THR A 7 -14.45 2.81 28.34
CA THR A 7 -13.69 2.20 27.23
C THR A 7 -14.47 2.11 25.92
N ASP A 8 -15.78 2.26 25.96
CA ASP A 8 -16.63 2.06 24.77
C ASP A 8 -16.80 3.33 23.91
N THR A 9 -16.76 4.50 24.55
CA THR A 9 -16.95 5.79 23.86
C THR A 9 -15.73 6.16 23.01
N GLY A 10 -14.52 5.83 23.46
CA GLY A 10 -13.27 6.11 22.72
C GLY A 10 -13.08 5.22 21.47
N ARG A 11 -13.59 3.99 21.53
CA ARG A 11 -13.48 3.04 20.42
C ARG A 11 -14.42 3.41 19.26
N ASN A 12 -15.57 3.96 19.57
CA ASN A 12 -16.59 4.33 18.59
C ASN A 12 -16.25 5.64 17.85
N THR A 13 -15.74 6.65 18.56
CA THR A 13 -15.32 7.93 17.95
C THR A 13 -14.11 7.79 17.05
N ARG A 14 -13.21 6.84 17.31
CA ARG A 14 -12.02 6.56 16.51
C ARG A 14 -12.39 5.92 15.15
N SER A 15 -13.33 4.97 15.17
CA SER A 15 -13.83 4.33 13.95
C SER A 15 -14.48 5.35 12.99
N TYR A 16 -15.27 6.29 13.47
CA TYR A 16 -15.90 7.33 12.64
C TYR A 16 -14.88 8.30 12.01
N ARG A 17 -13.79 8.59 12.70
CA ARG A 17 -12.73 9.46 12.14
C ARG A 17 -12.00 8.80 10.96
N GLU A 18 -11.71 7.52 11.07
CA GLU A 18 -11.06 6.73 10.00
C GLU A 18 -11.97 6.65 8.76
N GLU A 19 -13.26 6.40 8.98
CA GLU A 19 -14.26 6.38 7.91
C GLU A 19 -14.40 7.74 7.23
N LEU A 20 -14.43 8.82 8.01
CA LEU A 20 -14.51 10.17 7.48
C LEU A 20 -13.27 10.54 6.66
N VAL A 21 -12.08 10.16 7.12
CA VAL A 21 -10.82 10.38 6.39
C VAL A 21 -10.83 9.60 5.07
N GLY A 22 -11.24 8.34 5.08
CA GLY A 22 -11.37 7.54 3.87
C GLY A 22 -12.37 8.13 2.87
N PHE A 23 -13.54 8.53 3.35
CA PHE A 23 -14.57 9.19 2.53
C PHE A 23 -14.04 10.49 1.90
N LEU A 24 -13.40 11.35 2.69
CA LEU A 24 -12.85 12.61 2.19
C LEU A 24 -11.72 12.38 1.19
N ALA A 25 -10.85 11.41 1.42
CA ALA A 25 -9.79 11.05 0.48
C ALA A 25 -10.35 10.59 -0.87
N LEU A 26 -11.37 9.72 -0.86
CA LEU A 26 -12.05 9.27 -2.07
C LEU A 26 -12.75 10.40 -2.79
N PHE A 27 -13.41 11.30 -2.05
CA PHE A 27 -14.08 12.46 -2.65
C PHE A 27 -13.10 13.43 -3.29
N VAL A 28 -11.98 13.74 -2.61
CA VAL A 28 -10.91 14.59 -3.17
C VAL A 28 -10.31 13.93 -4.41
N PHE A 29 -10.06 12.63 -4.37
CA PHE A 29 -9.57 11.86 -5.52
C PHE A 29 -10.54 11.92 -6.71
N TRP A 30 -11.85 11.77 -6.47
CA TRP A 30 -12.88 11.95 -7.49
C TRP A 30 -12.85 13.34 -8.12
N MET A 31 -12.77 14.38 -7.29
CA MET A 31 -12.70 15.78 -7.75
C MET A 31 -11.45 16.02 -8.59
N PHE A 32 -10.32 15.42 -8.21
CA PHE A 32 -9.06 15.52 -8.93
C PHE A 32 -9.14 14.87 -10.33
N ILE A 33 -9.74 13.67 -10.43
CA ILE A 33 -9.88 12.96 -11.71
C ILE A 33 -10.85 13.68 -12.63
N THR A 34 -12.00 14.13 -12.11
CA THR A 34 -13.02 14.77 -12.96
C THR A 34 -12.67 16.19 -13.35
N ALA A 35 -11.75 16.84 -12.60
CA ALA A 35 -11.33 18.23 -12.79
C ALA A 35 -12.52 19.21 -13.05
N SER A 36 -13.70 18.91 -12.51
CA SER A 36 -14.94 19.65 -12.78
C SER A 36 -15.74 19.87 -11.50
N PHE A 37 -16.04 21.14 -11.22
CA PHE A 37 -16.79 21.59 -10.05
C PHE A 37 -18.30 21.75 -10.33
N SER A 38 -18.85 21.08 -11.35
CA SER A 38 -20.28 21.13 -11.59
C SER A 38 -21.07 20.46 -10.47
N LEU A 39 -22.25 20.98 -10.14
CA LEU A 39 -23.11 20.44 -9.08
C LEU A 39 -23.40 18.95 -9.29
N ARG A 40 -23.60 18.53 -10.53
CA ARG A 40 -23.81 17.11 -10.87
C ARG A 40 -22.62 16.24 -10.50
N ASN A 41 -21.39 16.69 -10.79
CA ASN A 41 -20.18 15.94 -10.48
C ASN A 41 -19.90 15.88 -8.96
N ILE A 42 -20.21 16.95 -8.24
CA ILE A 42 -20.11 16.98 -6.78
C ILE A 42 -21.06 15.95 -6.16
N VAL A 43 -22.34 15.94 -6.59
CA VAL A 43 -23.33 14.99 -6.08
C VAL A 43 -22.94 13.54 -6.41
N LEU A 44 -22.48 13.27 -7.64
CA LEU A 44 -22.02 11.95 -8.03
C LEU A 44 -20.79 11.52 -7.25
N GLY A 45 -19.85 12.43 -7.03
CA GLY A 45 -18.64 12.16 -6.22
C GLY A 45 -18.97 11.83 -4.77
N LEU A 46 -19.87 12.58 -4.15
CA LEU A 46 -20.35 12.29 -2.79
C LEU A 46 -21.04 10.93 -2.72
N ALA A 47 -21.93 10.62 -3.66
CA ALA A 47 -22.64 9.35 -3.71
C ALA A 47 -21.67 8.17 -3.92
N ALA A 48 -20.74 8.28 -4.87
CA ALA A 48 -19.74 7.25 -5.15
C ALA A 48 -18.80 7.02 -3.97
N SER A 49 -18.28 8.09 -3.37
CA SER A 49 -17.38 8.00 -2.20
C SER A 49 -18.09 7.38 -1.00
N LEU A 50 -19.35 7.74 -0.77
CA LEU A 50 -20.16 7.15 0.29
C LEU A 50 -20.40 5.65 0.04
N LEU A 51 -20.79 5.28 -1.18
CA LEU A 51 -21.01 3.89 -1.57
C LEU A 51 -19.76 3.04 -1.33
N VAL A 52 -18.60 3.50 -1.81
CA VAL A 52 -17.33 2.80 -1.64
C VAL A 52 -16.96 2.66 -0.16
N THR A 53 -17.11 3.73 0.62
CA THR A 53 -16.83 3.70 2.07
C THR A 53 -17.71 2.67 2.77
N LEU A 54 -19.00 2.62 2.44
CA LEU A 54 -19.93 1.63 2.99
C LEU A 54 -19.56 0.19 2.58
N VAL A 55 -19.22 -0.03 1.31
CA VAL A 55 -18.80 -1.36 0.82
C VAL A 55 -17.52 -1.81 1.54
N VAL A 56 -16.52 -0.95 1.65
CA VAL A 56 -15.27 -1.26 2.37
C VAL A 56 -15.56 -1.63 3.83
N ARG A 57 -16.42 -0.88 4.49
CA ARG A 57 -16.80 -1.13 5.87
C ARG A 57 -17.53 -2.47 6.06
N TYR A 58 -18.56 -2.74 5.25
CA TYR A 58 -19.46 -3.88 5.46
C TYR A 58 -18.95 -5.18 4.84
N VAL A 59 -18.27 -5.10 3.68
CA VAL A 59 -17.82 -6.27 2.93
C VAL A 59 -16.42 -6.68 3.34
N PHE A 60 -15.47 -5.74 3.28
CA PHE A 60 -14.06 -6.09 3.47
C PHE A 60 -13.64 -6.09 4.95
N ARG A 61 -14.37 -5.41 5.84
CA ARG A 61 -14.02 -5.27 7.26
C ARG A 61 -12.54 -4.90 7.47
N ILE A 62 -11.94 -4.20 6.51
CA ILE A 62 -10.54 -3.78 6.56
C ILE A 62 -10.39 -2.78 7.70
N ARG A 63 -9.52 -3.11 8.65
CA ARG A 63 -9.09 -2.17 9.68
C ARG A 63 -7.88 -1.44 9.15
N LEU A 64 -8.03 -0.15 8.85
CA LEU A 64 -6.88 0.68 8.54
C LEU A 64 -5.95 0.76 9.76
N PRO A 65 -4.62 0.71 9.54
CA PRO A 65 -3.67 0.90 10.63
C PRO A 65 -3.88 2.25 11.32
N GLU A 66 -3.68 2.30 12.63
CA GLU A 66 -3.84 3.51 13.44
C GLU A 66 -2.88 4.64 13.06
N ASP A 67 -1.86 4.32 12.28
CA ASP A 67 -0.78 5.22 11.85
C ASP A 67 -1.17 6.13 10.68
N ILE A 68 -2.36 5.94 10.07
CA ILE A 68 -2.81 6.75 8.94
C ILE A 68 -3.30 8.10 9.47
N THR A 69 -2.38 9.04 9.55
CA THR A 69 -2.65 10.44 9.93
C THR A 69 -2.83 11.31 8.68
N PRO A 70 -3.42 12.52 8.80
CA PRO A 70 -3.46 13.47 7.69
C PRO A 70 -2.08 13.80 7.10
N LEU A 71 -1.04 13.84 7.96
CA LEU A 71 0.35 14.03 7.54
C LEU A 71 0.86 12.84 6.72
N PHE A 72 0.46 11.62 7.08
CA PHE A 72 0.74 10.41 6.29
C PHE A 72 0.19 10.53 4.87
N LEU A 73 -1.09 10.89 4.73
CA LEU A 73 -1.74 11.01 3.42
C LEU A 73 -1.16 12.15 2.58
N LEU A 74 -0.82 13.28 3.20
CA LEU A 74 -0.41 14.48 2.48
C LEU A 74 1.07 14.47 2.09
N VAL A 75 1.94 13.88 2.88
CA VAL A 75 3.40 13.97 2.70
C VAL A 75 4.02 12.60 2.46
N ARG A 76 3.86 11.66 3.38
CA ARG A 76 4.57 10.37 3.30
C ARG A 76 4.10 9.50 2.15
N PHE A 77 2.80 9.41 1.94
CA PHE A 77 2.25 8.59 0.87
C PHE A 77 2.64 9.10 -0.54
N PRO A 78 2.54 10.39 -0.89
CA PRO A 78 3.05 10.89 -2.17
C PRO A 78 4.55 10.68 -2.36
N VAL A 79 5.36 10.90 -1.31
CA VAL A 79 6.82 10.64 -1.39
C VAL A 79 7.09 9.16 -1.63
N PHE A 80 6.40 8.27 -0.92
CA PHE A 80 6.47 6.82 -1.14
C PHE A 80 6.15 6.47 -2.60
N LEU A 81 5.05 7.01 -3.16
CA LEU A 81 4.67 6.76 -4.55
C LEU A 81 5.72 7.28 -5.54
N MET A 82 6.32 8.44 -5.28
CA MET A 82 7.38 9.00 -6.14
C MET A 82 8.63 8.12 -6.14
N VAL A 83 9.06 7.65 -4.96
CA VAL A 83 10.21 6.75 -4.83
C VAL A 83 9.93 5.41 -5.49
N LEU A 84 8.74 4.83 -5.24
CA LEU A 84 8.31 3.58 -5.86
C LEU A 84 8.24 3.72 -7.40
N ALA A 85 7.67 4.80 -7.91
CA ALA A 85 7.61 5.07 -9.36
C ALA A 85 9.02 5.16 -9.96
N TRP A 86 9.97 5.81 -9.27
CA TRP A 86 11.35 5.87 -9.69
C TRP A 86 12.01 4.49 -9.73
N ASP A 87 11.75 3.64 -8.73
CA ASP A 87 12.25 2.27 -8.69
C ASP A 87 11.66 1.41 -9.82
N VAL A 88 10.37 1.58 -10.13
CA VAL A 88 9.70 0.94 -11.26
C VAL A 88 10.36 1.37 -12.59
N ILE A 89 10.64 2.65 -12.78
CA ILE A 89 11.34 3.14 -13.99
C ILE A 89 12.71 2.49 -14.13
N LYS A 90 13.52 2.49 -13.06
CA LYS A 90 14.85 1.84 -13.05
C LYS A 90 14.76 0.35 -13.37
N ALA A 91 13.80 -0.34 -12.75
CA ALA A 91 13.59 -1.77 -12.95
C ALA A 91 13.15 -2.09 -14.40
N ASN A 92 12.29 -1.27 -15.01
CA ASN A 92 11.90 -1.39 -16.42
C ASN A 92 13.09 -1.23 -17.37
N ILE A 93 13.96 -0.23 -17.14
CA ILE A 93 15.16 -0.01 -17.93
C ILE A 93 16.10 -1.23 -17.81
N ASN A 94 16.30 -1.73 -16.58
CA ASN A 94 17.13 -2.91 -16.35
C ASN A 94 16.56 -4.16 -17.02
N LEU A 95 15.25 -4.38 -16.93
CA LEU A 95 14.57 -5.49 -17.59
C LEU A 95 14.67 -5.39 -19.11
N ALA A 96 14.46 -4.20 -19.70
CA ALA A 96 14.63 -3.97 -21.12
C ALA A 96 16.07 -4.30 -21.57
N TYR A 97 17.07 -3.91 -20.77
CA TYR A 97 18.47 -4.22 -21.05
C TYR A 97 18.77 -5.74 -21.03
N ILE A 98 18.14 -6.49 -20.11
CA ILE A 98 18.24 -7.95 -20.04
C ILE A 98 17.62 -8.59 -21.29
N LEU A 99 16.46 -8.08 -21.76
CA LEU A 99 15.75 -8.62 -22.92
C LEU A 99 16.43 -8.37 -24.26
N ILE A 100 17.17 -7.26 -24.39
CA ILE A 100 17.92 -6.92 -25.62
C ILE A 100 19.20 -7.76 -25.77
N ARG A 101 19.69 -8.37 -24.71
CA ARG A 101 20.90 -9.20 -24.78
C ARG A 101 20.67 -10.48 -25.57
N PRO A 102 21.66 -10.90 -26.41
CA PRO A 102 21.57 -12.13 -27.20
C PRO A 102 21.43 -13.41 -26.36
N ARG A 103 21.89 -13.36 -25.11
CA ARG A 103 21.73 -14.44 -24.14
C ARG A 103 20.88 -13.92 -22.99
N LEU A 104 19.71 -14.49 -22.83
CA LEU A 104 18.81 -14.21 -21.69
C LEU A 104 19.44 -14.75 -20.40
N LEU A 105 19.93 -13.86 -19.56
CA LEU A 105 20.47 -14.18 -18.23
C LEU A 105 19.32 -14.18 -17.20
N ILE A 106 18.37 -15.07 -17.40
CA ILE A 106 17.27 -15.29 -16.44
C ILE A 106 17.58 -16.53 -15.60
N ASP A 107 17.29 -16.42 -14.31
CA ASP A 107 17.42 -17.50 -13.32
C ASP A 107 16.18 -17.44 -12.39
N PRO A 108 15.02 -17.90 -12.92
CA PRO A 108 13.76 -17.77 -12.17
C PRO A 108 13.81 -18.60 -10.89
N THR A 109 13.55 -17.96 -9.77
CA THR A 109 13.60 -18.61 -8.46
C THR A 109 12.44 -18.13 -7.60
N ILE A 110 11.81 -19.04 -6.85
CA ILE A 110 10.82 -18.70 -5.83
C ILE A 110 11.56 -18.63 -4.49
N VAL A 111 11.33 -17.53 -3.77
CA VAL A 111 11.99 -17.23 -2.49
C VAL A 111 10.93 -16.99 -1.42
N ARG A 112 11.13 -17.58 -0.25
CA ARG A 112 10.39 -17.20 0.95
C ARG A 112 11.10 -16.02 1.59
N PHE A 113 10.38 -14.93 1.77
CA PHE A 113 10.85 -13.69 2.36
C PHE A 113 10.06 -13.43 3.64
N LYS A 114 10.76 -13.32 4.76
CA LYS A 114 10.16 -12.98 6.04
C LYS A 114 10.25 -11.47 6.25
N SER A 115 9.09 -10.82 6.35
CA SER A 115 8.95 -9.38 6.58
C SER A 115 9.16 -9.03 8.06
N GLU A 116 9.70 -7.86 8.32
CA GLU A 116 9.76 -7.25 9.67
C GLU A 116 8.51 -6.39 9.97
N LEU A 117 7.63 -6.22 8.98
CA LEU A 117 6.40 -5.46 9.13
C LEU A 117 5.37 -6.24 9.97
N GLN A 118 4.69 -5.53 10.85
CA GLN A 118 3.62 -6.12 11.64
C GLN A 118 2.25 -5.80 11.05
N GLY A 119 1.43 -6.84 10.87
CA GLY A 119 0.04 -6.76 10.43
C GLY A 119 -0.16 -6.90 8.91
N ASP A 120 -1.28 -7.52 8.55
CA ASP A 120 -1.59 -7.95 7.19
C ASP A 120 -1.64 -6.79 6.18
N PHE A 121 -2.16 -5.64 6.59
CA PHE A 121 -2.24 -4.46 5.70
C PHE A 121 -0.85 -3.98 5.23
N ARG A 122 0.11 -3.89 6.14
CA ARG A 122 1.48 -3.44 5.81
C ARG A 122 2.20 -4.47 4.94
N ASN A 123 2.01 -5.75 5.22
CA ASN A 123 2.55 -6.84 4.41
C ASN A 123 1.90 -6.89 3.02
N THR A 124 0.62 -6.56 2.89
CA THR A 124 -0.04 -6.39 1.59
C THR A 124 0.61 -5.25 0.80
N VAL A 125 0.78 -4.07 1.42
CA VAL A 125 1.46 -2.93 0.76
C VAL A 125 2.88 -3.29 0.32
N LEU A 126 3.61 -4.07 1.12
CA LEU A 126 4.92 -4.57 0.74
C LEU A 126 4.85 -5.53 -0.45
N GLY A 127 3.95 -6.50 -0.42
CA GLY A 127 3.74 -7.46 -1.51
C GLY A 127 3.36 -6.79 -2.82
N ASP A 128 2.50 -5.78 -2.76
CA ASP A 128 2.11 -4.96 -3.93
C ASP A 128 3.30 -4.15 -4.45
N SER A 129 4.09 -3.54 -3.56
CA SER A 129 5.30 -2.78 -3.93
C SER A 129 6.35 -3.65 -4.63
N ILE A 130 6.54 -4.88 -4.15
CA ILE A 130 7.40 -5.88 -4.77
C ILE A 130 6.86 -6.26 -6.16
N THR A 131 5.55 -6.49 -6.28
CA THR A 131 4.90 -6.93 -7.51
C THR A 131 4.90 -5.85 -8.60
N VAL A 132 4.71 -4.59 -8.23
CA VAL A 132 4.74 -3.46 -9.17
C VAL A 132 6.15 -3.26 -9.75
N THR A 133 7.19 -3.72 -9.06
CA THR A 133 8.57 -3.62 -9.54
C THR A 133 8.88 -4.76 -10.53
N PRO A 134 9.16 -4.45 -11.82
CA PRO A 134 9.44 -5.46 -12.85
C PRO A 134 10.55 -6.43 -12.47
N GLY A 135 10.29 -7.72 -12.66
CA GLY A 135 11.23 -8.79 -12.33
C GLY A 135 10.99 -9.48 -11.01
N THR A 136 10.00 -9.02 -10.24
CA THR A 136 9.52 -9.68 -9.01
C THR A 136 8.00 -9.80 -9.01
N LEU A 137 7.47 -10.87 -8.42
CA LEU A 137 6.05 -11.11 -8.30
C LEU A 137 5.76 -11.80 -6.97
N THR A 138 4.96 -11.21 -6.14
CA THR A 138 4.46 -11.83 -4.91
C THR A 138 3.36 -12.83 -5.28
N LEU A 139 3.59 -14.10 -4.97
CA LEU A 139 2.68 -15.20 -5.26
C LEU A 139 1.69 -15.44 -4.12
N ASP A 140 2.15 -15.26 -2.88
CA ASP A 140 1.36 -15.46 -1.67
C ASP A 140 1.89 -14.59 -0.54
N ALA A 141 1.00 -14.24 0.40
CA ALA A 141 1.34 -13.48 1.60
C ALA A 141 0.52 -14.03 2.78
N GLN A 142 1.18 -14.65 3.73
CA GLN A 142 0.56 -15.23 4.93
C GLN A 142 1.23 -14.68 6.19
N GLY A 143 0.55 -13.77 6.88
CA GLY A 143 1.11 -13.07 8.04
C GLY A 143 2.36 -12.27 7.66
N ASP A 144 3.51 -12.64 8.19
CA ASP A 144 4.81 -12.01 7.94
C ASP A 144 5.66 -12.74 6.87
N GLU A 145 5.16 -13.84 6.29
CA GLU A 145 5.85 -14.57 5.23
C GLU A 145 5.27 -14.25 3.85
N LEU A 146 6.13 -13.80 2.93
CA LEU A 146 5.81 -13.57 1.54
C LEU A 146 6.52 -14.59 0.65
N LEU A 147 5.79 -15.19 -0.27
CA LEU A 147 6.34 -16.05 -1.31
C LEU A 147 6.52 -15.23 -2.58
N VAL A 148 7.75 -15.00 -2.98
CA VAL A 148 8.08 -14.09 -4.10
C VAL A 148 8.82 -14.83 -5.19
N HIS A 149 8.32 -14.71 -6.42
CA HIS A 149 9.02 -15.12 -7.62
C HIS A 149 9.98 -14.02 -8.07
N CYS A 150 11.25 -14.36 -8.26
CA CYS A 150 12.29 -13.46 -8.75
C CYS A 150 12.78 -13.96 -10.11
N LEU A 151 12.82 -13.08 -11.12
CA LEU A 151 13.21 -13.41 -12.49
C LEU A 151 14.72 -13.66 -12.62
N THR A 152 15.57 -13.02 -11.81
CA THR A 152 17.02 -13.14 -11.86
C THR A 152 17.63 -13.24 -10.47
N ALA A 153 18.86 -13.74 -10.39
CA ALA A 153 19.64 -13.76 -9.15
C ALA A 153 19.85 -12.36 -8.54
N SER A 154 19.90 -11.31 -9.39
CA SER A 154 19.99 -9.91 -8.92
C SER A 154 18.72 -9.48 -8.18
N HIS A 155 17.53 -9.79 -8.70
CA HIS A 155 16.27 -9.49 -8.01
C HIS A 155 16.16 -10.24 -6.68
N LYS A 156 16.56 -11.52 -6.66
CA LYS A 156 16.64 -12.30 -5.41
C LYS A 156 17.56 -11.65 -4.38
N LYS A 157 18.75 -11.21 -4.80
CA LYS A 157 19.71 -10.53 -3.93
C LYS A 157 19.14 -9.21 -3.41
N GLY A 158 18.52 -8.41 -4.26
CA GLY A 158 17.87 -7.15 -3.89
C GLY A 158 16.78 -7.37 -2.84
N LEU A 159 15.95 -8.41 -3.02
CA LEU A 159 14.89 -8.74 -2.08
C LEU A 159 15.42 -9.18 -0.71
N LEU A 160 16.39 -10.10 -0.67
CA LEU A 160 16.85 -10.74 0.57
C LEU A 160 17.86 -9.90 1.37
N TYR A 161 18.74 -9.16 0.69
CA TYR A 161 19.85 -8.45 1.33
C TYR A 161 19.62 -6.94 1.37
N ASP A 162 19.24 -6.33 0.25
CA ASP A 162 19.06 -4.88 0.21
C ASP A 162 17.75 -4.44 0.87
N ARG A 163 16.71 -5.27 0.79
CA ARG A 163 15.38 -5.07 1.43
C ARG A 163 14.83 -3.65 1.20
N HIS A 164 15.12 -3.06 0.03
CA HIS A 164 14.81 -1.66 -0.24
C HIS A 164 13.31 -1.36 -0.15
N CYS A 165 12.48 -2.20 -0.79
CA CYS A 165 11.02 -2.04 -0.74
C CYS A 165 10.50 -2.12 0.70
N GLU A 166 11.02 -3.05 1.49
CA GLU A 166 10.61 -3.17 2.89
C GLU A 166 11.00 -1.96 3.73
N ARG A 167 12.24 -1.45 3.58
CA ARG A 167 12.66 -0.22 4.26
C ARG A 167 11.80 0.97 3.87
N LEU A 168 11.39 1.04 2.60
CA LEU A 168 10.52 2.10 2.12
C LEU A 168 9.13 2.00 2.76
N VAL A 169 8.57 0.80 2.90
CA VAL A 169 7.28 0.57 3.56
C VAL A 169 7.40 0.79 5.08
N LEU A 170 8.51 0.36 5.72
CA LEU A 170 8.79 0.67 7.13
C LEU A 170 8.84 2.17 7.38
N TRP A 171 9.51 2.93 6.51
CA TRP A 171 9.54 4.40 6.59
C TRP A 171 8.15 5.01 6.42
N LEU A 172 7.35 4.48 5.48
CA LEU A 172 5.98 4.93 5.23
C LEU A 172 5.13 4.86 6.51
N PHE A 173 5.19 3.72 7.22
CA PHE A 173 4.37 3.44 8.41
C PHE A 173 5.09 3.76 9.74
N ARG A 174 6.25 4.41 9.70
CA ARG A 174 6.98 4.77 10.91
C ARG A 174 6.19 5.79 11.72
N GLN A 175 5.81 5.42 12.93
CA GLN A 175 5.29 6.34 13.92
C GLN A 175 6.42 7.28 14.35
N GLU A 176 6.17 8.59 14.28
CA GLU A 176 6.97 9.55 15.03
C GLU A 176 6.52 9.42 16.49
N GLY A 177 7.36 8.75 17.29
CA GLY A 177 7.22 8.72 18.75
C GLY A 177 7.57 10.04 19.37
#